data_1f47d8f01e8651ed0efe5f3a9c9e7d5f
#
_entry.id   1f47d8f01e8651ed0efe5f3a9c9e7d5f
#
_cell.length_a   1.000
_cell.length_b   1.000
_cell.length_c   1.000
_cell.angle_alpha   90.00
_cell.angle_beta   90.00
_cell.angle_gamma   90.00
#
_symmetry.space_group_name_H-M   'P 1'
#
loop_
_entity.id
_entity.type
_entity.pdbx_description
1 polymer ?
#
loop_
_entity_poly.entity_id
_entity_poly.type
_entity_poly.pdbx_seq_one_letter_code
_entity_poly.pdbx_strand_id
1 'polypeptide(L)'
;MTKKGQKLEKYENCVCCGKPLTGRQRKYCSKECKDKSERLKNPSYKRQRRRGIDRKLKLVELKGGCCENCGYSKNLSALTFHHIDPRDKSFNIEMKNIANHEWQTVLEEVDKCQLLCHNCHHEMHHPDLDVKIIKS
;
A
#
# COMPACT_ATOMS: atom_id res chain seq x y z
N MET A 1 -0.31 -45.58 11.81
CA MET A 1 -1.06 -44.81 12.83
C MET A 1 -1.82 -43.67 12.13
N THR A 2 -3.12 -43.87 11.99
CA THR A 2 -3.99 -42.76 11.52
C THR A 2 -4.09 -41.72 12.61
N LYS A 3 -3.58 -40.52 12.38
CA LYS A 3 -3.85 -39.36 13.23
C LYS A 3 -5.36 -39.14 13.21
N LYS A 4 -6.04 -39.40 14.31
CA LYS A 4 -7.44 -39.02 14.50
C LYS A 4 -7.55 -37.54 14.18
N GLY A 5 -8.46 -37.21 13.25
CA GLY A 5 -8.62 -35.84 12.75
C GLY A 5 -8.79 -34.85 13.90
N GLN A 6 -7.86 -33.91 13.97
CA GLN A 6 -8.05 -32.71 14.79
C GLN A 6 -9.34 -32.05 14.30
N LYS A 7 -10.33 -31.92 15.18
CA LYS A 7 -11.52 -31.11 14.93
C LYS A 7 -11.01 -29.72 14.49
N LEU A 8 -11.20 -29.38 13.22
CA LEU A 8 -10.84 -28.06 12.72
C LEU A 8 -11.69 -27.04 13.47
N GLU A 9 -11.04 -26.20 14.25
CA GLU A 9 -11.70 -25.11 14.96
C GLU A 9 -12.48 -24.25 13.99
N LYS A 10 -13.73 -23.95 14.32
CA LYS A 10 -14.57 -23.04 13.56
C LYS A 10 -14.59 -21.70 14.28
N TYR A 11 -14.16 -20.67 13.58
CA TYR A 11 -14.21 -19.30 14.08
C TYR A 11 -15.58 -18.68 13.76
N GLU A 12 -16.04 -17.77 14.58
CA GLU A 12 -17.27 -17.02 14.32
C GLU A 12 -17.05 -15.92 13.27
N ASN A 13 -15.88 -15.30 13.31
CA ASN A 13 -15.50 -14.21 12.41
C ASN A 13 -14.22 -14.53 11.64
N CYS A 14 -14.07 -13.92 10.46
CA CYS A 14 -12.85 -14.02 9.68
C CYS A 14 -11.64 -13.52 10.48
N VAL A 15 -10.62 -14.34 10.60
CA VAL A 15 -9.37 -14.01 11.33
C VAL A 15 -8.63 -12.84 10.70
N CYS A 16 -8.85 -12.57 9.41
CA CYS A 16 -8.17 -11.49 8.69
C CYS A 16 -8.93 -10.15 8.77
N CYS A 17 -10.23 -10.13 8.44
CA CYS A 17 -11.01 -8.89 8.29
C CYS A 17 -12.10 -8.69 9.35
N GLY A 18 -12.36 -9.68 10.19
CA GLY A 18 -13.37 -9.61 11.24
C GLY A 18 -14.82 -9.78 10.79
N LYS A 19 -15.08 -9.98 9.50
CA LYS A 19 -16.44 -10.23 9.01
C LYS A 19 -16.99 -11.55 9.53
N PRO A 20 -18.32 -11.64 9.85
CA PRO A 20 -18.93 -12.89 10.25
C PRO A 20 -18.77 -13.96 9.16
N LEU A 21 -18.41 -15.16 9.59
CA LEU A 21 -18.30 -16.32 8.70
C LEU A 21 -19.68 -16.94 8.49
N THR A 22 -19.97 -17.35 7.27
CA THR A 22 -21.25 -17.95 6.87
C THR A 22 -21.04 -19.29 6.15
N GLY A 23 -22.05 -20.15 6.18
CA GLY A 23 -22.06 -21.41 5.45
C GLY A 23 -20.89 -22.34 5.81
N ARG A 24 -20.11 -22.72 4.82
CA ARG A 24 -18.96 -23.65 4.97
C ARG A 24 -17.65 -22.95 5.34
N GLN A 25 -17.66 -21.64 5.48
CA GLN A 25 -16.47 -20.88 5.90
C GLN A 25 -16.09 -21.25 7.33
N ARG A 26 -14.80 -21.45 7.59
CA ARG A 26 -14.32 -21.87 8.92
C ARG A 26 -13.38 -20.86 9.57
N LYS A 27 -12.54 -20.20 8.82
CA LYS A 27 -11.48 -19.32 9.32
C LYS A 27 -11.38 -17.99 8.56
N TYR A 28 -11.62 -18.03 7.25
CA TYR A 28 -11.53 -16.87 6.36
C TYR A 28 -12.82 -16.72 5.56
N CYS A 29 -13.23 -15.49 5.31
CA CYS A 29 -14.43 -15.20 4.52
C CYS A 29 -14.18 -15.33 3.02
N SER A 30 -12.91 -15.31 2.57
CA SER A 30 -12.52 -15.37 1.17
C SER A 30 -11.12 -15.90 1.01
N LYS A 31 -10.76 -16.26 -0.23
CA LYS A 31 -9.38 -16.64 -0.61
C LYS A 31 -8.41 -15.46 -0.41
N GLU A 32 -8.84 -14.25 -0.73
CA GLU A 32 -8.04 -13.03 -0.54
C GLU A 32 -7.64 -12.84 0.92
N CYS A 33 -8.56 -13.03 1.85
CA CYS A 33 -8.27 -12.96 3.30
C CYS A 33 -7.30 -14.05 3.75
N LYS A 34 -7.45 -15.26 3.23
CA LYS A 34 -6.52 -16.37 3.50
C LYS A 34 -5.12 -16.04 3.01
N ASP A 35 -4.99 -15.65 1.76
CA ASP A 35 -3.71 -15.34 1.13
C ASP A 35 -3.02 -14.16 1.83
N LYS A 36 -3.77 -13.13 2.18
CA LYS A 36 -3.25 -11.98 2.94
C LYS A 36 -2.71 -12.41 4.31
N SER A 37 -3.46 -13.23 5.03
CA SER A 37 -3.04 -13.73 6.35
C SER A 37 -1.78 -14.60 6.25
N GLU A 38 -1.69 -15.46 5.25
CA GLU A 38 -0.51 -16.31 5.01
C GLU A 38 0.72 -15.50 4.63
N ARG A 39 0.57 -14.48 3.77
CA ARG A 39 1.66 -13.55 3.42
C ARG A 39 2.19 -12.83 4.65
N LEU A 40 1.32 -12.35 5.53
CA LEU A 40 1.71 -11.64 6.75
C LEU A 40 2.48 -12.54 7.73
N LYS A 41 2.33 -13.87 7.63
CA LYS A 41 3.09 -14.84 8.44
C LYS A 41 4.44 -15.20 7.83
N ASN A 42 4.65 -14.96 6.53
CA ASN A 42 5.87 -15.32 5.83
C ASN A 42 7.03 -14.38 6.26
N PRO A 43 8.13 -14.93 6.81
CA PRO A 43 9.28 -14.11 7.25
C PRO A 43 9.91 -13.27 6.14
N SER A 44 9.99 -13.80 4.91
CA SER A 44 10.53 -13.06 3.76
C SER A 44 9.64 -11.88 3.39
N TYR A 45 8.33 -12.07 3.39
CA TYR A 45 7.38 -11.00 3.14
C TYR A 45 7.44 -9.91 4.22
N LYS A 46 7.53 -10.30 5.49
CA LYS A 46 7.67 -9.35 6.61
C LYS A 46 8.92 -8.49 6.48
N ARG A 47 10.06 -9.09 6.12
CA ARG A 47 11.33 -8.38 5.91
C ARG A 47 11.25 -7.42 4.73
N GLN A 48 10.67 -7.86 3.61
CA GLN A 48 10.46 -7.02 2.43
C GLN A 48 9.56 -5.83 2.75
N ARG A 49 8.44 -6.08 3.44
CA ARG A 49 7.51 -5.04 3.86
C ARG A 49 8.18 -4.03 4.79
N ARG A 50 8.93 -4.49 5.78
CA ARG A 50 9.68 -3.63 6.70
C ARG A 50 10.69 -2.76 5.97
N ARG A 51 11.47 -3.34 5.07
CA ARG A 51 12.42 -2.60 4.24
C ARG A 51 11.72 -1.54 3.39
N GLY A 52 10.60 -1.86 2.78
CA GLY A 52 9.80 -0.92 2.01
C GLY A 52 9.28 0.25 2.85
N ILE A 53 8.79 -0.01 4.04
CA ILE A 53 8.33 1.01 4.99
C ILE A 53 9.48 1.93 5.40
N ASP A 54 10.60 1.37 5.83
CA ASP A 54 11.77 2.13 6.29
C ASP A 54 12.32 3.02 5.16
N ARG A 55 12.40 2.48 3.95
CA ARG A 55 12.84 3.22 2.77
C ARG A 55 11.84 4.32 2.37
N LYS A 56 10.55 4.03 2.38
CA LYS A 56 9.51 5.03 2.07
C LYS A 56 9.54 6.19 3.06
N LEU A 57 9.72 5.92 4.35
CA LEU A 57 9.89 6.97 5.36
C LEU A 57 11.05 7.90 5.02
N LYS A 58 12.20 7.34 4.65
CA LYS A 58 13.38 8.13 4.25
C LYS A 58 13.11 8.98 3.00
N LEU A 59 12.43 8.40 2.01
CA LEU A 59 12.07 9.11 0.77
C LEU A 59 11.09 10.26 1.04
N VAL A 60 10.10 10.05 1.90
CA VAL A 60 9.15 11.08 2.33
C VAL A 60 9.87 12.21 3.05
N GLU A 61 10.79 11.90 3.96
CA GLU A 61 11.61 12.90 4.65
C GLU A 61 12.46 13.72 3.67
N LEU A 62 13.07 13.08 2.68
CA LEU A 62 13.85 13.75 1.62
C LEU A 62 13.00 14.73 0.78
N LYS A 63 11.71 14.47 0.66
CA LYS A 63 10.76 15.33 -0.06
C LYS A 63 10.03 16.33 0.85
N GLY A 64 10.48 16.50 2.08
CA GLY A 64 9.95 17.50 3.01
C GLY A 64 8.95 16.96 4.05
N GLY A 65 8.66 15.66 4.05
CA GLY A 65 7.86 15.00 5.08
C GLY A 65 6.34 15.15 4.97
N CYS A 66 5.84 15.85 3.96
CA CYS A 66 4.41 16.11 3.80
C CYS A 66 4.01 16.28 2.34
N CYS A 67 2.71 16.19 2.06
CA CYS A 67 2.18 16.51 0.74
C CYS A 67 2.61 17.93 0.33
N GLU A 68 3.24 18.06 -0.82
CA GLU A 68 3.73 19.35 -1.33
C GLU A 68 2.59 20.33 -1.65
N ASN A 69 1.38 19.85 -1.86
CA ASN A 69 0.23 20.68 -2.18
C ASN A 69 -0.57 21.12 -0.94
N CYS A 70 -0.95 20.18 -0.04
CA CYS A 70 -1.83 20.49 1.10
C CYS A 70 -1.19 20.36 2.48
N GLY A 71 0.04 19.84 2.56
CA GLY A 71 0.76 19.66 3.82
C GLY A 71 0.40 18.43 4.64
N TYR A 72 -0.43 17.52 4.09
CA TYR A 72 -0.81 16.29 4.78
C TYR A 72 0.41 15.42 5.12
N SER A 73 0.49 14.89 6.35
CA SER A 73 1.65 14.12 6.83
C SER A 73 1.31 13.03 7.84
N LYS A 74 0.04 12.63 7.97
CA LYS A 74 -0.39 11.75 9.07
C LYS A 74 -0.12 10.28 8.84
N ASN A 75 -0.27 9.79 7.62
CA ASN A 75 -0.22 8.37 7.32
C ASN A 75 0.64 8.11 6.09
N LEU A 76 1.63 7.23 6.26
CA LEU A 76 2.57 6.91 5.17
C LEU A 76 1.89 6.30 3.94
N SER A 77 0.84 5.50 4.13
CA SER A 77 0.09 4.89 3.02
C SER A 77 -0.70 5.91 2.19
N ALA A 78 -1.03 7.05 2.78
CA ALA A 78 -1.75 8.12 2.10
C ALA A 78 -0.82 9.09 1.35
N LEU A 79 0.48 8.94 1.47
CA LEU A 79 1.49 9.70 0.74
C LEU A 79 1.99 8.89 -0.45
N THR A 80 2.06 9.52 -1.61
CA THR A 80 2.47 8.89 -2.87
C THR A 80 3.41 9.78 -3.66
N PHE A 81 4.21 9.16 -4.52
CA PHE A 81 5.14 9.85 -5.41
C PHE A 81 4.51 9.98 -6.79
N HIS A 82 4.25 11.20 -7.20
CA HIS A 82 3.68 11.53 -8.50
C HIS A 82 4.77 11.99 -9.46
N HIS A 83 4.96 11.29 -10.58
CA HIS A 83 5.90 11.71 -11.62
C HIS A 83 5.45 13.03 -12.23
N ILE A 84 6.32 14.02 -12.19
CA ILE A 84 6.03 15.36 -12.76
C ILE A 84 5.85 15.25 -14.27
N ASP A 85 6.73 14.51 -14.94
CA ASP A 85 6.61 14.16 -16.36
C ASP A 85 6.45 12.64 -16.51
N PRO A 86 5.27 12.15 -16.96
CA PRO A 86 5.05 10.72 -17.16
C PRO A 86 6.03 10.06 -18.14
N ARG A 87 6.64 10.84 -19.05
CA ARG A 87 7.62 10.34 -20.03
C ARG A 87 8.93 9.94 -19.38
N ASP A 88 9.28 10.51 -18.24
CA ASP A 88 10.50 10.22 -17.49
C ASP A 88 10.36 9.00 -16.57
N LYS A 89 9.16 8.45 -16.45
CA LYS A 89 8.87 7.34 -15.57
C LYS A 89 9.52 6.05 -16.05
N SER A 90 10.39 5.46 -15.20
CA SER A 90 10.99 4.15 -15.45
C SER A 90 10.20 3.02 -14.81
N PHE A 91 9.65 3.24 -13.62
CA PHE A 91 8.80 2.27 -12.90
C PHE A 91 7.87 2.98 -11.91
N ASN A 92 6.84 2.26 -11.44
CA ASN A 92 5.94 2.76 -10.40
C ASN A 92 6.64 2.77 -9.05
N ILE A 93 6.55 3.86 -8.31
CA ILE A 93 7.09 3.95 -6.95
C ILE A 93 6.05 3.42 -5.96
N GLU A 94 5.94 2.11 -5.92
CA GLU A 94 5.12 1.36 -4.97
C GLU A 94 6.01 0.75 -3.89
N MET A 95 5.41 0.37 -2.76
CA MET A 95 6.12 -0.25 -1.64
C MET A 95 7.02 -1.42 -2.07
N LYS A 96 6.52 -2.29 -2.94
CA LYS A 96 7.26 -3.45 -3.47
C LYS A 96 8.49 -3.02 -4.26
N ASN A 97 8.35 -2.05 -5.13
CA ASN A 97 9.44 -1.54 -5.98
C ASN A 97 10.48 -0.79 -5.13
N ILE A 98 10.04 0.00 -4.17
CA ILE A 98 10.91 0.67 -3.19
C ILE A 98 11.75 -0.37 -2.42
N ALA A 99 11.15 -1.48 -2.04
CA ALA A 99 11.82 -2.53 -1.27
C ALA A 99 12.83 -3.34 -2.10
N ASN A 100 12.58 -3.54 -3.40
CA ASN A 100 13.29 -4.51 -4.24
C ASN A 100 14.29 -3.91 -5.23
N HIS A 101 14.16 -2.64 -5.60
CA HIS A 101 15.16 -1.96 -6.43
C HIS A 101 16.37 -1.52 -5.61
N GLU A 102 17.50 -1.33 -6.27
CA GLU A 102 18.66 -0.72 -5.63
C GLU A 102 18.30 0.68 -5.10
N TRP A 103 18.85 1.03 -3.94
CA TRP A 103 18.54 2.30 -3.29
C TRP A 103 18.85 3.52 -4.18
N GLN A 104 19.99 3.50 -4.86
CA GLN A 104 20.35 4.59 -5.79
C GLN A 104 19.35 4.74 -6.93
N THR A 105 18.87 3.61 -7.49
CA THR A 105 17.85 3.60 -8.54
C THR A 105 16.53 4.18 -8.04
N VAL A 106 16.13 3.86 -6.81
CA VAL A 106 14.92 4.42 -6.18
C VAL A 106 15.06 5.93 -5.96
N LEU A 107 16.22 6.38 -5.47
CA LEU A 107 16.50 7.80 -5.26
C LEU A 107 16.40 8.60 -6.57
N GLU A 108 16.97 8.09 -7.64
CA GLU A 108 16.91 8.71 -8.97
C GLU A 108 15.48 8.80 -9.49
N GLU A 109 14.68 7.76 -9.27
CA GLU A 109 13.27 7.77 -9.68
C GLU A 109 12.44 8.75 -8.85
N VAL A 110 12.66 8.82 -7.55
CA VAL A 110 11.97 9.75 -6.63
C VAL A 110 12.31 11.21 -6.96
N ASP A 111 13.52 11.50 -7.43
CA ASP A 111 13.88 12.85 -7.86
C ASP A 111 13.01 13.38 -9.01
N LYS A 112 12.44 12.50 -9.82
CA LYS A 112 11.51 12.83 -10.91
C LYS A 112 10.08 13.07 -10.40
N CYS A 113 9.83 12.91 -9.11
CA CYS A 113 8.51 12.89 -8.51
C CYS A 113 8.27 14.04 -7.56
N GLN A 114 7.01 14.32 -7.38
CA GLN A 114 6.45 15.21 -6.37
C GLN A 114 5.75 14.35 -5.30
N LEU A 115 5.91 14.70 -4.02
CA LEU A 115 5.22 14.00 -2.94
C LEU A 115 3.82 14.58 -2.74
N LEU A 116 2.80 13.77 -2.93
CA LEU A 116 1.39 14.16 -2.80
C LEU A 116 0.64 13.16 -1.91
N CYS A 117 -0.37 13.64 -1.18
CA CYS A 117 -1.35 12.74 -0.59
C CYS A 117 -2.27 12.17 -1.69
N HIS A 118 -2.98 11.08 -1.39
CA HIS A 118 -3.86 10.44 -2.36
C HIS A 118 -4.95 11.38 -2.90
N ASN A 119 -5.49 12.26 -2.06
CA ASN A 119 -6.48 13.24 -2.51
C ASN A 119 -5.90 14.20 -3.53
N CYS A 120 -4.79 14.84 -3.22
CA CYS A 120 -4.13 15.77 -4.14
C CYS A 120 -3.66 15.10 -5.42
N HIS A 121 -3.13 13.88 -5.32
CA HIS A 121 -2.71 13.09 -6.46
C HIS A 121 -3.88 12.77 -7.40
N HIS A 122 -5.02 12.35 -6.82
CA HIS A 122 -6.23 12.05 -7.59
C HIS A 122 -6.80 13.31 -8.26
N GLU A 123 -6.86 14.42 -7.54
CA GLU A 123 -7.31 15.71 -8.07
C GLU A 123 -6.46 16.18 -9.25
N MET A 124 -5.14 15.97 -9.20
CA MET A 124 -4.25 16.32 -10.32
C MET A 124 -4.54 15.54 -11.60
N HIS A 125 -5.00 14.30 -11.47
CA HIS A 125 -5.39 13.47 -12.62
C HIS A 125 -6.79 13.79 -13.16
N HIS A 126 -7.61 14.50 -12.39
CA HIS A 126 -9.01 14.80 -12.73
C HIS A 126 -9.37 16.28 -12.52
N PRO A 127 -8.66 17.22 -13.15
CA PRO A 127 -8.94 18.65 -12.98
C PRO A 127 -10.33 19.06 -13.48
N ASP A 128 -10.88 18.33 -14.45
CA ASP A 128 -12.21 18.52 -14.99
C ASP A 128 -13.34 18.23 -14.00
N LEU A 129 -13.05 17.45 -12.96
CA LEU A 129 -14.02 17.09 -11.91
C LEU A 129 -13.98 18.04 -10.69
N ASP A 130 -13.27 19.15 -10.76
CA ASP A 130 -13.33 20.19 -9.74
C ASP A 130 -14.76 20.68 -9.56
N VAL A 131 -15.25 20.67 -8.32
CA VAL A 131 -16.64 21.00 -7.99
C VAL A 131 -17.02 22.42 -8.44
N LYS A 132 -16.08 23.36 -8.39
CA LYS A 132 -16.31 24.73 -8.87
C LYS A 132 -16.52 24.78 -10.38
N ILE A 133 -15.79 23.96 -11.13
CA ILE A 133 -15.91 23.85 -12.58
C ILE A 133 -17.24 23.21 -12.96
N ILE A 134 -17.60 22.11 -12.27
CA ILE A 134 -18.86 21.38 -12.54
C ILE A 134 -20.09 22.25 -12.26
N LYS A 135 -20.05 23.07 -11.22
CA LYS A 135 -21.16 23.93 -10.78
C LYS A 135 -21.26 25.26 -11.51
N SER A 136 -20.28 25.61 -12.30
CA SER A 136 -20.28 26.87 -13.07
C SER A 136 -21.09 26.83 -14.34
#